data_b2ab0bd00fac1b73850376fe285b0e30
#
_entry.id   b2ab0bd00fac1b73850376fe285b0e30
#
_cell.length_a   1.000
_cell.length_b   1.000
_cell.length_c   1.000
_cell.angle_alpha   90.00
_cell.angle_beta   90.00
_cell.angle_gamma   90.00
#
_symmetry.space_group_name_H-M   'P 1'
#
loop_
_entity.id
_entity.type
_entity.pdbx_description
1 polymer ?
#
loop_
_entity_poly.entity_id
_entity_poly.type
_entity_poly.pdbx_seq_one_letter_code
_entity_poly.pdbx_strand_id
1 'polypeptide(L)'
;HVSGATNIVDAKLSFERVFASPSLNGPVPRGVRLSPDGKYLPILRNRESDSERYDLWGYNIASGEWSMLGDSEALGTGRELSEDEKMQRERARVGSLKGIINYQWSSDGSGVLVPLDGELYFAALGEGEPVITRLTDTEESDLNPKLSSKSTYVSFVRDRQLWVGAFGEEASPITPKEGPLIRWGEAEFVAQEEMSRLTGYWWSPDDPRLVVQHTDEEPVGVVTRAAIGATGTQVFDQRYPVAGSDNAIVELFVMNPDGSDKAQIDLGEDTDIYVARVDWAPDGSAIYVQRQNREQTVLDMLRVDPTTGESEIWFTENAAREDYWINLSDNYQFLADGSLLWWSERSGYAHLYRYEDLSKLPEEERVAHGEDGSFTVALGRWTQ
;
A
#
# COMPACT_ATOMS: atom_id res chain seq x y z
N HIS A 1 -46.18 10.41 3.25
CA HIS A 1 -46.36 11.36 4.34
C HIS A 1 -45.66 10.81 5.58
N VAL A 2 -44.42 11.25 5.84
CA VAL A 2 -43.76 11.08 7.14
C VAL A 2 -43.86 12.44 7.81
N SER A 3 -44.88 12.61 8.63
CA SER A 3 -44.95 13.74 9.58
C SER A 3 -44.37 13.27 10.91
N GLY A 4 -43.09 13.44 11.10
CA GLY A 4 -42.43 13.42 12.39
C GLY A 4 -41.77 14.76 12.57
N ALA A 5 -42.45 15.72 13.17
CA ALA A 5 -41.78 16.91 13.67
C ALA A 5 -40.87 16.48 14.81
N THR A 6 -39.59 16.25 14.50
CA THR A 6 -38.55 16.15 15.50
C THR A 6 -38.42 17.54 16.15
N ASN A 7 -38.79 17.62 17.42
CA ASN A 7 -38.42 18.76 18.25
C ASN A 7 -36.91 18.93 18.19
N ILE A 8 -36.41 19.86 17.43
CA ILE A 8 -35.02 20.29 17.48
C ILE A 8 -34.83 20.93 18.87
N VAL A 9 -34.39 20.13 19.80
CA VAL A 9 -33.88 20.62 21.08
C VAL A 9 -32.64 21.42 20.68
N ASP A 10 -32.58 22.66 21.13
CA ASP A 10 -31.45 23.57 20.92
C ASP A 10 -30.22 23.04 21.71
N ALA A 11 -29.66 21.94 21.22
CA ALA A 11 -28.55 21.25 21.85
C ALA A 11 -27.26 21.99 21.51
N LYS A 12 -26.79 22.79 22.48
CA LYS A 12 -25.49 23.44 22.37
C LYS A 12 -24.39 22.37 22.29
N LEU A 13 -23.53 22.49 21.30
CA LEU A 13 -22.33 21.66 21.16
C LEU A 13 -21.39 21.96 22.34
N SER A 14 -21.10 20.97 23.17
CA SER A 14 -20.12 21.07 24.25
C SER A 14 -18.77 20.51 23.89
N PHE A 15 -17.72 20.88 24.60
CA PHE A 15 -16.39 20.29 24.44
C PHE A 15 -16.42 18.76 24.68
N GLU A 16 -17.15 18.34 25.71
CA GLU A 16 -17.29 16.91 26.03
C GLU A 16 -17.90 16.13 24.85
N ARG A 17 -18.91 16.71 24.18
CA ARG A 17 -19.54 16.05 23.02
C ARG A 17 -18.63 16.04 21.78
N VAL A 18 -17.85 17.11 21.57
CA VAL A 18 -16.89 17.16 20.43
C VAL A 18 -15.83 16.07 20.52
N PHE A 19 -15.35 15.81 21.74
CA PHE A 19 -14.29 14.83 21.99
C PHE A 19 -14.80 13.46 22.45
N ALA A 20 -16.10 13.28 22.60
CA ALA A 20 -16.68 12.01 22.97
C ALA A 20 -16.79 11.05 21.79
N SER A 21 -16.73 9.74 22.09
CA SER A 21 -17.15 8.71 21.17
C SER A 21 -18.67 8.44 21.33
N PRO A 22 -19.42 8.18 20.25
CA PRO A 22 -18.99 8.17 18.85
C PRO A 22 -18.78 9.57 18.27
N SER A 23 -17.89 9.65 17.26
CA SER A 23 -17.61 10.88 16.55
C SER A 23 -18.87 11.53 15.96
N LEU A 24 -18.87 12.87 15.90
CA LEU A 24 -19.96 13.64 15.29
C LEU A 24 -20.17 13.35 13.80
N ASN A 25 -19.15 12.83 13.11
CA ASN A 25 -19.23 12.51 11.69
C ASN A 25 -20.22 11.37 11.39
N GLY A 26 -20.60 10.58 12.40
CA GLY A 26 -21.45 9.42 12.22
C GLY A 26 -20.74 8.25 11.50
N PRO A 27 -21.49 7.19 11.19
CA PRO A 27 -20.94 6.02 10.50
C PRO A 27 -20.64 6.34 9.04
N VAL A 28 -19.46 5.91 8.57
CA VAL A 28 -19.02 6.07 7.18
C VAL A 28 -18.67 4.69 6.61
N PRO A 29 -19.31 4.23 5.52
CA PRO A 29 -18.91 3.03 4.83
C PRO A 29 -17.52 3.21 4.25
N ARG A 30 -16.65 2.19 4.40
CA ARG A 30 -15.26 2.23 3.96
C ARG A 30 -14.95 1.04 3.04
N GLY A 31 -13.87 1.16 2.28
CA GLY A 31 -13.35 0.05 1.50
C GLY A 31 -14.32 -0.49 0.43
N VAL A 32 -15.13 0.37 -0.18
CA VAL A 32 -16.08 -0.02 -1.22
C VAL A 32 -15.33 -0.44 -2.48
N ARG A 33 -15.39 -1.74 -2.85
CA ARG A 33 -14.72 -2.27 -4.04
C ARG A 33 -15.56 -3.40 -4.65
N LEU A 34 -15.97 -3.25 -5.89
CA LEU A 34 -16.67 -4.30 -6.62
C LEU A 34 -15.81 -5.57 -6.71
N SER A 35 -16.45 -6.74 -6.55
CA SER A 35 -15.76 -8.02 -6.77
C SER A 35 -15.27 -8.16 -8.21
N PRO A 36 -14.18 -8.90 -8.47
CA PRO A 36 -13.65 -9.10 -9.82
C PRO A 36 -14.67 -9.70 -10.80
N ASP A 37 -15.60 -10.52 -10.31
CA ASP A 37 -16.67 -11.13 -11.07
C ASP A 37 -17.95 -10.26 -11.18
N GLY A 38 -17.95 -9.09 -10.55
CA GLY A 38 -19.07 -8.14 -10.56
C GLY A 38 -20.30 -8.55 -9.75
N LYS A 39 -20.24 -9.59 -8.92
CA LYS A 39 -21.40 -10.14 -8.20
C LYS A 39 -21.65 -9.52 -6.83
N TYR A 40 -20.61 -9.03 -6.18
CA TYR A 40 -20.69 -8.47 -4.83
C TYR A 40 -20.08 -7.08 -4.74
N LEU A 41 -20.69 -6.25 -3.90
CA LEU A 41 -20.14 -4.97 -3.47
C LEU A 41 -19.89 -5.05 -1.95
N PRO A 42 -18.67 -5.32 -1.50
CA PRO A 42 -18.37 -5.31 -0.07
C PRO A 42 -18.16 -3.89 0.44
N ILE A 43 -18.46 -3.74 1.72
CA ILE A 43 -18.14 -2.53 2.49
C ILE A 43 -17.71 -2.91 3.90
N LEU A 44 -16.83 -2.10 4.46
CA LEU A 44 -16.57 -2.09 5.88
C LEU A 44 -17.61 -1.18 6.54
N ARG A 45 -18.41 -1.75 7.41
CA ARG A 45 -19.52 -1.10 8.10
C ARG A 45 -19.34 -1.21 9.60
N ASN A 46 -19.49 -0.10 10.29
CA ASN A 46 -19.41 -0.07 11.73
C ASN A 46 -20.66 -0.68 12.40
N ARG A 47 -20.51 -1.15 13.64
CA ARG A 47 -21.59 -1.68 14.46
C ARG A 47 -22.40 -0.53 15.07
N GLU A 48 -23.69 -0.75 15.27
CA GLU A 48 -24.55 0.19 16.01
C GLU A 48 -24.14 0.28 17.49
N SER A 49 -23.68 -0.84 18.07
CA SER A 49 -23.22 -0.91 19.46
C SER A 49 -21.83 -0.31 19.69
N ASP A 50 -20.99 -0.25 18.67
CA ASP A 50 -19.63 0.30 18.72
C ASP A 50 -19.27 0.90 17.35
N SER A 51 -19.40 2.21 17.24
CA SER A 51 -19.18 2.94 15.98
C SER A 51 -17.72 2.95 15.49
N GLU A 52 -16.78 2.53 16.32
CA GLU A 52 -15.37 2.39 15.95
C GLU A 52 -15.00 0.99 15.48
N ARG A 53 -15.89 -0.01 15.72
CA ARG A 53 -15.69 -1.40 15.31
C ARG A 53 -16.36 -1.68 13.98
N TYR A 54 -15.59 -2.20 13.04
CA TYR A 54 -16.03 -2.50 11.69
C TYR A 54 -16.12 -4.01 11.45
N ASP A 55 -17.15 -4.38 10.69
CA ASP A 55 -17.35 -5.71 10.12
C ASP A 55 -17.32 -5.62 8.59
N LEU A 56 -17.07 -6.75 7.95
CA LEU A 56 -17.13 -6.84 6.49
C LEU A 56 -18.52 -7.32 6.07
N TRP A 57 -19.22 -6.48 5.31
CA TRP A 57 -20.52 -6.76 4.70
C TRP A 57 -20.39 -6.85 3.20
N GLY A 58 -21.22 -7.69 2.58
CA GLY A 58 -21.32 -7.82 1.14
C GLY A 58 -22.76 -7.61 0.67
N TYR A 59 -22.90 -6.76 -0.35
CA TYR A 59 -24.15 -6.59 -1.09
C TYR A 59 -24.13 -7.48 -2.32
N ASN A 60 -25.06 -8.44 -2.39
CA ASN A 60 -25.24 -9.26 -3.59
C ASN A 60 -26.02 -8.48 -4.62
N ILE A 61 -25.40 -8.20 -5.77
CA ILE A 61 -25.99 -7.35 -6.82
C ILE A 61 -27.21 -8.00 -7.47
N ALA A 62 -27.21 -9.33 -7.60
CA ALA A 62 -28.31 -10.05 -8.24
C ALA A 62 -29.55 -10.14 -7.34
N SER A 63 -29.38 -10.46 -6.05
CA SER A 63 -30.50 -10.60 -5.11
C SER A 63 -30.92 -9.28 -4.45
N GLY A 64 -30.03 -8.29 -4.41
CA GLY A 64 -30.25 -7.03 -3.69
C GLY A 64 -30.13 -7.17 -2.16
N GLU A 65 -29.55 -8.25 -1.68
CA GLU A 65 -29.45 -8.57 -0.25
C GLU A 65 -28.07 -8.29 0.32
N TRP A 66 -28.06 -7.89 1.59
CA TRP A 66 -26.84 -7.74 2.38
C TRP A 66 -26.59 -9.00 3.21
N SER A 67 -25.33 -9.44 3.25
CA SER A 67 -24.87 -10.49 4.14
C SER A 67 -23.58 -10.08 4.84
N MET A 68 -23.36 -10.56 6.06
CA MET A 68 -22.12 -10.34 6.79
C MET A 68 -21.07 -11.35 6.30
N LEU A 69 -20.00 -10.86 5.68
CA LEU A 69 -18.89 -11.67 5.17
C LEU A 69 -17.82 -11.92 6.23
N GLY A 70 -17.75 -11.08 7.25
CA GLY A 70 -16.83 -11.21 8.37
C GLY A 70 -17.35 -10.48 9.60
N ASP A 71 -17.59 -11.25 10.68
CA ASP A 71 -17.96 -10.75 12.00
C ASP A 71 -16.70 -10.58 12.85
N SER A 72 -16.31 -9.34 13.13
CA SER A 72 -15.08 -9.04 13.83
C SER A 72 -15.06 -9.49 15.30
N GLU A 73 -16.23 -9.66 15.93
CA GLU A 73 -16.31 -10.17 17.31
C GLU A 73 -16.30 -11.69 17.33
N ALA A 74 -17.01 -12.33 16.41
CA ALA A 74 -17.08 -13.79 16.34
C ALA A 74 -15.76 -14.42 15.90
N LEU A 75 -15.03 -13.77 14.96
CA LEU A 75 -13.75 -14.25 14.43
C LEU A 75 -12.57 -13.79 15.26
N GLY A 76 -12.65 -12.61 15.85
CA GLY A 76 -11.53 -11.97 16.54
C GLY A 76 -11.06 -12.76 17.75
N THR A 77 -9.76 -12.76 17.99
CA THR A 77 -9.14 -13.36 19.18
C THR A 77 -9.23 -12.45 20.40
N GLY A 78 -9.55 -11.16 20.21
CA GLY A 78 -9.48 -10.12 21.23
C GLY A 78 -8.04 -9.79 21.65
N ARG A 79 -7.05 -10.30 20.92
CA ARG A 79 -5.63 -10.03 21.17
C ARG A 79 -5.33 -8.55 20.94
N GLU A 80 -4.50 -8.00 21.81
CA GLU A 80 -3.99 -6.64 21.61
C GLU A 80 -3.11 -6.59 20.35
N LEU A 81 -3.25 -5.51 19.58
CA LEU A 81 -2.43 -5.30 18.38
C LEU A 81 -0.96 -5.16 18.76
N SER A 82 -0.07 -5.66 17.92
CA SER A 82 1.37 -5.42 18.06
C SER A 82 1.70 -3.93 17.93
N GLU A 83 2.83 -3.51 18.48
CA GLU A 83 3.27 -2.12 18.37
C GLU A 83 3.49 -1.72 16.90
N ASP A 84 4.04 -2.62 16.07
CA ASP A 84 4.21 -2.38 14.64
C ASP A 84 2.86 -2.17 13.94
N GLU A 85 1.86 -2.97 14.26
CA GLU A 85 0.51 -2.80 13.69
C GLU A 85 -0.16 -1.51 14.17
N LYS A 86 -0.03 -1.16 15.46
CA LYS A 86 -0.52 0.12 15.99
C LYS A 86 0.11 1.30 15.26
N MET A 87 1.43 1.26 15.05
CA MET A 87 2.14 2.31 14.31
C MET A 87 1.69 2.42 12.85
N GLN A 88 1.52 1.30 12.14
CA GLN A 88 1.00 1.32 10.77
C GLN A 88 -0.41 1.90 10.69
N ARG A 89 -1.29 1.54 11.62
CA ARG A 89 -2.65 2.08 11.70
C ARG A 89 -2.66 3.58 11.99
N GLU A 90 -1.78 4.05 12.86
CA GLU A 90 -1.61 5.48 13.13
C GLU A 90 -1.18 6.24 11.88
N ARG A 91 -0.17 5.73 11.17
CA ARG A 91 0.33 6.31 9.91
C ARG A 91 -0.72 6.28 8.80
N ALA A 92 -1.56 5.25 8.76
CA ALA A 92 -2.70 5.17 7.85
C ALA A 92 -3.92 6.02 8.30
N ARG A 93 -3.82 6.73 9.45
CA ARG A 93 -4.91 7.52 10.04
C ARG A 93 -6.17 6.72 10.40
N VAL A 94 -5.99 5.46 10.77
CA VAL A 94 -7.06 4.55 11.20
C VAL A 94 -6.80 3.94 12.59
N GLY A 95 -5.95 4.58 13.38
CA GLY A 95 -5.51 4.07 14.70
C GLY A 95 -6.65 3.89 15.72
N SER A 96 -7.73 4.65 15.62
CA SER A 96 -8.90 4.50 16.50
C SER A 96 -9.87 3.40 16.07
N LEU A 97 -9.73 2.85 14.87
CA LEU A 97 -10.64 1.85 14.33
C LEU A 97 -10.34 0.46 14.86
N LYS A 98 -11.38 -0.30 15.13
CA LYS A 98 -11.34 -1.68 15.63
C LYS A 98 -11.97 -2.64 14.62
N GLY A 99 -11.71 -3.92 14.82
CA GLY A 99 -12.29 -4.99 14.00
C GLY A 99 -11.62 -5.09 12.63
N ILE A 100 -12.40 -5.34 11.60
CA ILE A 100 -11.93 -5.52 10.23
C ILE A 100 -11.82 -4.15 9.58
N ILE A 101 -10.59 -3.72 9.28
CA ILE A 101 -10.33 -2.39 8.68
C ILE A 101 -9.83 -2.47 7.24
N ASN A 102 -9.55 -3.66 6.74
CA ASN A 102 -9.12 -3.90 5.37
C ASN A 102 -9.52 -5.32 4.93
N TYR A 103 -9.55 -5.53 3.64
CA TYR A 103 -9.77 -6.83 3.01
C TYR A 103 -9.22 -6.84 1.59
N GLN A 104 -9.01 -8.03 1.01
CA GLN A 104 -8.59 -8.18 -0.38
C GLN A 104 -9.42 -9.26 -1.06
N TRP A 105 -9.92 -8.98 -2.27
CA TRP A 105 -10.55 -9.98 -3.12
C TRP A 105 -9.54 -11.02 -3.63
N SER A 106 -9.99 -12.28 -3.71
CA SER A 106 -9.31 -13.25 -4.56
C SER A 106 -9.45 -12.84 -6.04
N SER A 107 -8.52 -13.27 -6.87
CA SER A 107 -8.46 -12.88 -8.29
C SER A 107 -9.71 -13.24 -9.10
N ASP A 108 -10.40 -14.31 -8.72
CA ASP A 108 -11.62 -14.82 -9.34
C ASP A 108 -12.92 -14.35 -8.67
N GLY A 109 -12.82 -13.59 -7.58
CA GLY A 109 -13.98 -13.14 -6.80
C GLY A 109 -14.63 -14.22 -5.95
N SER A 110 -14.03 -15.41 -5.81
CA SER A 110 -14.58 -16.52 -5.02
C SER A 110 -14.52 -16.31 -3.51
N GLY A 111 -13.76 -15.34 -3.04
CA GLY A 111 -13.64 -15.03 -1.63
C GLY A 111 -12.80 -13.82 -1.33
N VAL A 112 -12.65 -13.52 -0.05
CA VAL A 112 -11.89 -12.38 0.46
C VAL A 112 -10.92 -12.80 1.55
N LEU A 113 -9.71 -12.26 1.49
CA LEU A 113 -8.73 -12.30 2.57
C LEU A 113 -9.06 -11.19 3.57
N VAL A 114 -9.16 -11.56 4.85
CA VAL A 114 -9.56 -10.66 5.94
C VAL A 114 -8.51 -10.70 7.04
N PRO A 115 -7.70 -9.64 7.21
CA PRO A 115 -6.84 -9.48 8.37
C PRO A 115 -7.66 -9.05 9.59
N LEU A 116 -7.42 -9.70 10.73
CA LEU A 116 -8.07 -9.36 11.98
C LEU A 116 -7.22 -9.80 13.17
N ASP A 117 -6.96 -8.87 14.11
CA ASP A 117 -6.21 -9.12 15.35
C ASP A 117 -4.83 -9.78 15.12
N GLY A 118 -4.16 -9.40 14.03
CA GLY A 118 -2.84 -9.92 13.64
C GLY A 118 -2.87 -11.31 12.99
N GLU A 119 -4.06 -11.87 12.75
CA GLU A 119 -4.26 -13.13 12.06
C GLU A 119 -4.97 -12.95 10.72
N LEU A 120 -4.90 -13.97 9.88
CA LEU A 120 -5.49 -13.96 8.55
C LEU A 120 -6.63 -14.97 8.45
N TYR A 121 -7.73 -14.53 7.87
CA TYR A 121 -8.91 -15.33 7.58
C TYR A 121 -9.23 -15.26 6.09
N PHE A 122 -9.85 -16.30 5.57
CA PHE A 122 -10.40 -16.29 4.22
C PHE A 122 -11.90 -16.62 4.29
N ALA A 123 -12.70 -15.72 3.75
CA ALA A 123 -14.13 -15.90 3.61
C ALA A 123 -14.45 -16.36 2.18
N ALA A 124 -14.72 -17.65 2.01
CA ALA A 124 -15.15 -18.21 0.73
C ALA A 124 -16.63 -17.91 0.50
N LEU A 125 -16.94 -17.33 -0.65
CA LEU A 125 -18.29 -16.99 -1.08
C LEU A 125 -18.86 -18.09 -1.97
N GLY A 126 -20.13 -18.41 -1.79
CA GLY A 126 -20.84 -19.42 -2.57
C GLY A 126 -22.34 -19.25 -2.42
N GLU A 127 -23.09 -20.32 -2.68
CA GLU A 127 -24.51 -20.34 -2.36
C GLU A 127 -24.70 -20.53 -0.84
N GLY A 128 -25.26 -19.52 -0.17
CA GLY A 128 -25.49 -19.52 1.28
C GLY A 128 -24.51 -18.66 2.07
N GLU A 129 -24.37 -18.99 3.36
CA GLU A 129 -23.48 -18.27 4.27
C GLU A 129 -22.01 -18.46 3.87
N PRO A 130 -21.16 -17.43 4.05
CA PRO A 130 -19.74 -17.55 3.77
C PRO A 130 -19.06 -18.62 4.63
N VAL A 131 -18.15 -19.38 4.03
CA VAL A 131 -17.31 -20.34 4.76
C VAL A 131 -16.02 -19.63 5.17
N ILE A 132 -15.83 -19.48 6.48
CA ILE A 132 -14.66 -18.79 7.03
C ILE A 132 -13.60 -19.80 7.42
N THR A 133 -12.38 -19.62 6.91
CA THR A 133 -11.20 -20.42 7.27
C THR A 133 -10.15 -19.51 7.90
N ARG A 134 -9.62 -19.86 9.06
CA ARG A 134 -8.47 -19.21 9.67
C ARG A 134 -7.20 -19.74 8.97
N LEU A 135 -6.41 -18.84 8.41
CA LEU A 135 -5.18 -19.19 7.65
C LEU A 135 -3.93 -19.20 8.53
N THR A 136 -3.89 -18.36 9.56
CA THR A 136 -2.75 -18.27 10.49
C THR A 136 -3.23 -18.36 11.93
N ASP A 137 -2.38 -18.91 12.79
CA ASP A 137 -2.62 -19.06 14.24
C ASP A 137 -1.29 -19.00 14.97
N THR A 138 -0.80 -17.79 15.23
CA THR A 138 0.51 -17.53 15.85
C THR A 138 0.42 -16.45 16.91
N GLU A 139 1.43 -16.37 17.78
CA GLU A 139 1.53 -15.29 18.75
C GLU A 139 2.02 -13.98 18.12
N GLU A 140 2.67 -14.07 16.96
CA GLU A 140 3.20 -12.93 16.22
C GLU A 140 2.13 -12.39 15.25
N SER A 141 2.15 -11.08 15.03
CA SER A 141 1.22 -10.44 14.09
C SER A 141 1.70 -10.57 12.67
N ASP A 142 0.76 -10.83 11.76
CA ASP A 142 0.98 -10.84 10.33
C ASP A 142 0.57 -9.49 9.74
N LEU A 143 1.55 -8.74 9.21
CA LEU A 143 1.39 -7.39 8.68
C LEU A 143 1.37 -7.40 7.15
N ASN A 144 0.72 -6.41 6.56
CA ASN A 144 0.67 -6.22 5.10
C ASN A 144 0.32 -7.50 4.32
N PRO A 145 -0.72 -8.24 4.72
CA PRO A 145 -1.06 -9.48 4.06
C PRO A 145 -1.58 -9.25 2.64
N LYS A 146 -1.25 -10.17 1.75
CA LYS A 146 -1.73 -10.17 0.36
C LYS A 146 -2.00 -11.59 -0.13
N LEU A 147 -3.01 -11.69 -0.98
CA LEU A 147 -3.06 -12.75 -1.98
C LEU A 147 -2.19 -12.32 -3.16
N SER A 148 -1.49 -13.26 -3.77
CA SER A 148 -0.79 -13.01 -5.02
C SER A 148 -1.78 -12.71 -6.15
N SER A 149 -1.30 -12.18 -7.28
CA SER A 149 -2.17 -11.68 -8.36
C SER A 149 -3.15 -12.73 -8.93
N LYS A 150 -2.77 -14.01 -8.88
CA LYS A 150 -3.63 -15.16 -9.26
C LYS A 150 -4.21 -15.90 -8.07
N SER A 151 -4.01 -15.39 -6.86
CA SER A 151 -4.42 -16.03 -5.61
C SER A 151 -3.81 -17.41 -5.35
N THR A 152 -2.66 -17.70 -5.97
CA THR A 152 -1.92 -18.93 -5.77
C THR A 152 -1.21 -18.97 -4.43
N TYR A 153 -0.79 -17.80 -3.93
CA TYR A 153 -0.02 -17.64 -2.70
C TYR A 153 -0.70 -16.68 -1.73
N VAL A 154 -0.45 -16.90 -0.45
CA VAL A 154 -0.69 -15.94 0.63
C VAL A 154 0.67 -15.46 1.13
N SER A 155 0.80 -14.17 1.35
CA SER A 155 2.03 -13.54 1.81
C SER A 155 1.75 -12.51 2.89
N PHE A 156 2.71 -12.31 3.78
CA PHE A 156 2.63 -11.32 4.86
C PHE A 156 4.03 -11.05 5.42
N VAL A 157 4.15 -9.97 6.16
CA VAL A 157 5.37 -9.67 6.93
C VAL A 157 5.16 -10.15 8.36
N ARG A 158 6.12 -10.93 8.86
CA ARG A 158 6.18 -11.38 10.25
C ARG A 158 7.62 -11.27 10.72
N ASP A 159 7.81 -10.62 11.85
CA ASP A 159 9.13 -10.45 12.47
C ASP A 159 10.21 -9.94 11.49
N ARG A 160 9.87 -8.90 10.72
CA ARG A 160 10.75 -8.21 9.75
C ARG A 160 11.21 -9.08 8.57
N GLN A 161 10.55 -10.18 8.32
CA GLN A 161 10.76 -11.05 7.17
C GLN A 161 9.48 -11.13 6.33
N LEU A 162 9.65 -11.35 5.05
CA LEU A 162 8.53 -11.68 4.17
C LEU A 162 8.29 -13.19 4.21
N TRP A 163 7.05 -13.58 4.47
CA TRP A 163 6.57 -14.96 4.52
C TRP A 163 5.65 -15.22 3.34
N VAL A 164 5.81 -16.35 2.70
CA VAL A 164 4.99 -16.79 1.56
C VAL A 164 4.65 -18.26 1.72
N GLY A 165 3.40 -18.61 1.44
CA GLY A 165 2.92 -19.97 1.37
C GLY A 165 1.94 -20.13 0.21
N ALA A 166 1.82 -21.34 -0.34
CA ALA A 166 0.73 -21.67 -1.25
C ALA A 166 -0.61 -21.49 -0.50
N PHE A 167 -1.65 -21.06 -1.22
CA PHE A 167 -2.96 -20.87 -0.61
C PHE A 167 -3.45 -22.17 0.04
N GLY A 168 -3.79 -22.08 1.33
CA GLY A 168 -4.21 -23.24 2.13
C GLY A 168 -3.08 -24.06 2.75
N GLU A 169 -1.82 -23.70 2.52
CA GLU A 169 -0.64 -24.31 3.11
C GLU A 169 0.05 -23.36 4.09
N GLU A 170 0.94 -23.93 4.91
CA GLU A 170 1.73 -23.15 5.86
C GLU A 170 2.76 -22.28 5.12
N ALA A 171 2.88 -21.00 5.53
CA ALA A 171 3.86 -20.09 4.98
C ALA A 171 5.24 -20.29 5.61
N SER A 172 6.29 -19.94 4.86
CA SER A 172 7.68 -19.93 5.30
C SER A 172 8.34 -18.59 4.98
N PRO A 173 9.36 -18.15 5.74
CA PRO A 173 10.08 -16.94 5.41
C PRO A 173 10.90 -17.14 4.14
N ILE A 174 10.80 -16.19 3.21
CA ILE A 174 11.57 -16.20 1.95
C ILE A 174 12.72 -15.19 1.96
N THR A 175 12.81 -14.38 3.00
CA THR A 175 13.89 -13.41 3.22
C THR A 175 14.63 -13.73 4.50
N PRO A 176 15.92 -13.35 4.63
CA PRO A 176 16.67 -13.62 5.84
C PRO A 176 16.16 -12.79 7.04
N LYS A 177 16.36 -13.31 8.23
CA LYS A 177 16.25 -12.52 9.46
C LYS A 177 17.62 -11.91 9.74
N GLU A 178 17.67 -10.59 9.68
CA GLU A 178 18.88 -9.81 9.92
C GLU A 178 18.75 -9.06 11.26
N GLY A 179 19.58 -8.04 11.48
CA GLY A 179 19.56 -7.25 12.71
C GLY A 179 18.23 -6.53 12.99
N PRO A 180 18.06 -5.94 14.18
CA PRO A 180 16.79 -5.33 14.59
C PRO A 180 16.40 -4.08 13.76
N LEU A 181 17.34 -3.54 13.00
CA LEU A 181 17.15 -2.34 12.17
C LEU A 181 17.00 -2.66 10.68
N ILE A 182 17.00 -3.95 10.33
CA ILE A 182 16.81 -4.42 8.96
C ILE A 182 15.42 -5.00 8.82
N ARG A 183 14.70 -4.57 7.76
CA ARG A 183 13.33 -5.00 7.47
C ARG A 183 13.19 -5.43 6.02
N TRP A 184 12.41 -6.48 5.80
CA TRP A 184 12.05 -6.98 4.49
C TRP A 184 10.53 -6.90 4.28
N GLY A 185 10.12 -6.43 3.12
CA GLY A 185 8.70 -6.40 2.73
C GLY A 185 7.89 -5.27 3.35
N GLU A 186 8.52 -4.35 4.04
CA GLU A 186 7.90 -3.19 4.67
C GLU A 186 8.38 -1.88 4.03
N ALA A 187 7.50 -0.89 3.99
CA ALA A 187 7.89 0.46 3.65
C ALA A 187 8.61 1.12 4.84
N GLU A 188 9.62 1.92 4.55
CA GLU A 188 10.30 2.75 5.54
C GLU A 188 9.39 3.87 6.07
N PHE A 189 9.80 4.48 7.18
CA PHE A 189 9.02 5.50 7.88
C PHE A 189 8.53 6.64 6.97
N VAL A 190 9.42 7.22 6.15
CA VAL A 190 9.06 8.36 5.28
C VAL A 190 8.05 7.96 4.20
N ALA A 191 8.19 6.78 3.61
CA ALA A 191 7.21 6.29 2.63
C ALA A 191 5.83 6.12 3.26
N GLN A 192 5.75 5.64 4.50
CA GLN A 192 4.48 5.47 5.20
C GLN A 192 3.84 6.80 5.59
N GLU A 193 4.60 7.72 6.18
CA GLU A 193 4.08 9.00 6.71
C GLU A 193 3.83 10.03 5.62
N GLU A 194 4.74 10.15 4.63
CA GLU A 194 4.74 11.27 3.70
C GLU A 194 4.35 10.86 2.26
N MET A 195 4.52 9.58 1.90
CA MET A 195 4.27 9.13 0.53
C MET A 195 3.02 8.26 0.39
N SER A 196 2.28 8.05 1.48
CA SER A 196 1.07 7.21 1.52
C SER A 196 1.31 5.78 1.01
N ARG A 197 2.52 5.25 1.22
CA ARG A 197 2.89 3.89 0.83
C ARG A 197 3.18 3.05 2.07
N LEU A 198 2.34 2.05 2.34
CA LEU A 198 2.47 1.15 3.49
C LEU A 198 3.09 -0.19 3.13
N THR A 199 3.04 -0.57 1.85
CA THR A 199 3.59 -1.85 1.38
C THR A 199 5.05 -1.76 0.97
N GLY A 200 5.78 -2.84 1.18
CA GLY A 200 7.17 -3.01 0.74
C GLY A 200 7.38 -4.26 -0.12
N TYR A 201 6.33 -4.84 -0.71
CA TYR A 201 6.48 -5.93 -1.68
C TYR A 201 5.33 -5.95 -2.69
N TRP A 202 5.59 -6.47 -3.89
CA TRP A 202 4.67 -6.40 -5.03
C TRP A 202 4.74 -7.67 -5.86
N TRP A 203 3.62 -8.37 -5.97
CA TRP A 203 3.47 -9.55 -6.79
C TRP A 203 3.43 -9.21 -8.28
N SER A 204 4.07 -10.03 -9.12
CA SER A 204 3.91 -9.95 -10.58
C SER A 204 2.48 -10.35 -10.99
N PRO A 205 2.00 -9.92 -12.17
CA PRO A 205 0.62 -10.19 -12.62
C PRO A 205 0.24 -11.67 -12.70
N ASP A 206 1.22 -12.55 -12.96
CA ASP A 206 1.02 -14.01 -13.12
C ASP A 206 1.60 -14.84 -11.98
N ASP A 207 1.99 -14.23 -10.86
CA ASP A 207 2.54 -14.84 -9.64
C ASP A 207 3.96 -15.48 -9.74
N PRO A 208 4.66 -15.54 -10.89
CA PRO A 208 5.95 -16.23 -10.94
C PRO A 208 7.03 -15.55 -10.13
N ARG A 209 6.90 -14.26 -9.83
CA ARG A 209 7.91 -13.46 -9.12
C ARG A 209 7.28 -12.36 -8.29
N LEU A 210 8.07 -11.79 -7.39
CA LEU A 210 7.69 -10.60 -6.62
C LEU A 210 8.89 -9.68 -6.42
N VAL A 211 8.61 -8.38 -6.29
CA VAL A 211 9.59 -7.39 -5.83
C VAL A 211 9.47 -7.27 -4.32
N VAL A 212 10.60 -7.24 -3.63
CA VAL A 212 10.66 -7.12 -2.17
C VAL A 212 11.62 -6.01 -1.79
N GLN A 213 11.19 -5.10 -0.92
CA GLN A 213 12.00 -4.02 -0.36
C GLN A 213 12.81 -4.54 0.82
N HIS A 214 14.09 -4.19 0.83
CA HIS A 214 15.00 -4.28 1.96
C HIS A 214 15.24 -2.87 2.50
N THR A 215 15.05 -2.69 3.78
CA THR A 215 15.23 -1.39 4.45
C THR A 215 16.28 -1.52 5.54
N ASP A 216 17.32 -0.69 5.46
CA ASP A 216 18.34 -0.52 6.51
C ASP A 216 18.12 0.80 7.24
N GLU A 217 17.73 0.73 8.51
CA GLU A 217 17.47 1.88 9.36
C GLU A 217 18.70 2.28 10.21
N GLU A 218 19.83 1.58 10.10
CA GLU A 218 21.02 1.89 10.90
C GLU A 218 21.53 3.32 10.75
N PRO A 219 21.53 3.93 9.54
CA PRO A 219 21.96 5.32 9.37
C PRO A 219 21.05 6.36 10.02
N VAL A 220 19.80 6.02 10.29
CA VAL A 220 18.80 6.96 10.80
C VAL A 220 19.06 7.33 12.24
N GLY A 221 19.17 8.63 12.53
CA GLY A 221 19.37 9.13 13.89
C GLY A 221 18.21 8.82 14.83
N VAL A 222 18.53 8.76 16.13
CA VAL A 222 17.53 8.55 17.19
C VAL A 222 17.15 9.90 17.79
N VAL A 223 15.86 10.17 17.90
CA VAL A 223 15.30 11.34 18.57
C VAL A 223 14.43 10.90 19.75
N THR A 224 14.51 11.63 20.84
CA THR A 224 13.67 11.40 22.01
C THR A 224 12.36 12.18 21.84
N ARG A 225 11.22 11.49 21.95
CA ARG A 225 9.89 12.06 21.86
C ARG A 225 9.13 11.95 23.16
N ALA A 226 8.26 12.89 23.42
CA ALA A 226 7.36 12.90 24.56
C ALA A 226 5.91 12.76 24.10
N ALA A 227 5.23 11.71 24.55
CA ALA A 227 3.78 11.58 24.42
C ALA A 227 3.14 12.19 25.66
N ILE A 228 2.56 13.39 25.51
CA ILE A 228 1.98 14.16 26.60
C ILE A 228 0.49 13.79 26.68
N GLY A 229 0.13 13.08 27.74
CA GLY A 229 -1.26 12.73 28.04
C GLY A 229 -1.86 13.59 29.15
N ALA A 230 -3.16 13.41 29.39
CA ALA A 230 -3.89 14.15 30.43
C ALA A 230 -3.37 13.87 31.86
N THR A 231 -2.85 12.68 32.10
CA THR A 231 -2.42 12.21 33.43
C THR A 231 -0.92 12.00 33.57
N GLY A 232 -0.15 12.28 32.54
CA GLY A 232 1.31 12.09 32.55
C GLY A 232 1.95 12.16 31.20
N THR A 233 3.27 12.09 31.17
CA THR A 233 4.09 12.12 29.97
C THR A 233 4.90 10.85 29.88
N GLN A 234 4.84 10.18 28.74
CA GLN A 234 5.75 9.07 28.41
C GLN A 234 6.84 9.58 27.47
N VAL A 235 8.07 9.18 27.72
CA VAL A 235 9.24 9.53 26.90
C VAL A 235 9.75 8.27 26.25
N PHE A 236 9.99 8.31 24.93
CA PHE A 236 10.53 7.19 24.19
C PHE A 236 11.46 7.67 23.07
N ASP A 237 12.39 6.81 22.72
CA ASP A 237 13.31 7.04 21.61
C ASP A 237 12.74 6.45 20.32
N GLN A 238 12.89 7.21 19.24
CA GLN A 238 12.43 6.82 17.90
C GLN A 238 13.52 7.15 16.88
N ARG A 239 13.76 6.24 15.94
CA ARG A 239 14.53 6.59 14.75
C ARG A 239 13.71 7.51 13.87
N TYR A 240 14.29 8.66 13.55
CA TYR A 240 13.61 9.70 12.80
C TYR A 240 14.60 10.48 11.93
N PRO A 241 14.43 10.52 10.60
CA PRO A 241 15.32 11.21 9.70
C PRO A 241 15.00 12.71 9.68
N VAL A 242 15.51 13.46 10.66
CA VAL A 242 15.33 14.91 10.69
C VAL A 242 15.95 15.56 9.46
N ALA A 243 15.45 16.74 9.06
CA ALA A 243 15.97 17.47 7.90
C ALA A 243 17.50 17.65 8.01
N GLY A 244 18.22 17.31 6.94
CA GLY A 244 19.68 17.35 6.88
C GLY A 244 20.41 16.18 7.54
N SER A 245 19.69 15.18 8.06
CA SER A 245 20.29 13.94 8.57
C SER A 245 20.08 12.78 7.60
N ASP A 246 20.72 11.64 7.90
CA ASP A 246 20.66 10.46 7.07
C ASP A 246 19.27 9.81 7.10
N ASN A 247 18.84 9.31 5.93
CA ASN A 247 17.65 8.49 5.75
C ASN A 247 17.99 7.00 5.91
N ALA A 248 16.94 6.18 6.02
CA ALA A 248 17.05 4.75 5.79
C ALA A 248 17.53 4.46 4.35
N ILE A 249 18.33 3.42 4.20
CA ILE A 249 18.75 2.93 2.88
C ILE A 249 17.73 1.91 2.41
N VAL A 250 17.19 2.14 1.23
CA VAL A 250 16.18 1.29 0.59
C VAL A 250 16.77 0.60 -0.63
N GLU A 251 16.64 -0.72 -0.66
CA GLU A 251 17.01 -1.55 -1.80
C GLU A 251 15.80 -2.39 -2.23
N LEU A 252 15.74 -2.74 -3.51
CA LEU A 252 14.69 -3.59 -4.07
C LEU A 252 15.30 -4.83 -4.71
N PHE A 253 14.63 -5.97 -4.51
CA PHE A 253 15.03 -7.26 -5.08
C PHE A 253 13.85 -7.91 -5.77
N VAL A 254 14.11 -8.54 -6.90
CA VAL A 254 13.15 -9.44 -7.56
C VAL A 254 13.51 -10.87 -7.17
N MET A 255 12.53 -11.68 -6.82
CA MET A 255 12.76 -13.07 -6.43
C MET A 255 11.56 -13.96 -6.74
N ASN A 256 11.79 -15.26 -6.73
CA ASN A 256 10.72 -16.26 -6.79
C ASN A 256 9.96 -16.33 -5.46
N PRO A 257 8.75 -16.93 -5.43
CA PRO A 257 7.96 -17.08 -4.21
C PRO A 257 8.62 -17.88 -3.09
N ASP A 258 9.65 -18.65 -3.38
CA ASP A 258 10.48 -19.37 -2.40
C ASP A 258 11.75 -18.62 -1.99
N GLY A 259 11.94 -17.39 -2.48
CA GLY A 259 13.10 -16.55 -2.23
C GLY A 259 14.32 -16.84 -3.10
N SER A 260 14.24 -17.85 -3.99
CA SER A 260 15.30 -18.16 -4.94
C SER A 260 15.34 -17.19 -6.12
N ASP A 261 16.40 -17.30 -6.91
CA ASP A 261 16.62 -16.50 -8.13
C ASP A 261 16.50 -14.99 -7.87
N LYS A 262 17.19 -14.53 -6.83
CA LYS A 262 17.14 -13.16 -6.37
C LYS A 262 18.05 -12.27 -7.23
N ALA A 263 17.49 -11.20 -7.80
CA ALA A 263 18.21 -10.15 -8.49
C ALA A 263 17.96 -8.79 -7.83
N GLN A 264 19.02 -8.03 -7.57
CA GLN A 264 18.89 -6.67 -7.06
C GLN A 264 18.50 -5.73 -8.19
N ILE A 265 17.54 -4.86 -7.93
CA ILE A 265 17.14 -3.80 -8.86
C ILE A 265 18.17 -2.66 -8.77
N ASP A 266 18.67 -2.23 -9.93
CA ASP A 266 19.54 -1.07 -10.03
C ASP A 266 18.75 0.22 -9.78
N LEU A 267 18.95 0.83 -8.61
CA LEU A 267 18.37 2.12 -8.24
C LEU A 267 19.34 3.30 -8.46
N GLY A 268 20.52 3.05 -9.05
CA GLY A 268 21.58 4.03 -9.22
C GLY A 268 22.60 4.03 -8.08
N GLU A 269 23.63 4.86 -8.21
CA GLU A 269 24.72 4.92 -7.23
C GLU A 269 24.37 5.76 -5.99
N ASP A 270 23.48 6.73 -6.14
CA ASP A 270 23.01 7.56 -5.01
C ASP A 270 22.04 6.76 -4.15
N THR A 271 22.40 6.61 -2.87
CA THR A 271 21.56 5.92 -1.87
C THR A 271 20.64 6.86 -1.11
N ASP A 272 20.82 8.18 -1.22
CA ASP A 272 19.95 9.18 -0.59
C ASP A 272 18.75 9.51 -1.49
N ILE A 273 17.93 8.50 -1.72
CA ILE A 273 16.78 8.52 -2.61
C ILE A 273 15.52 8.04 -1.89
N TYR A 274 14.38 8.31 -2.49
CA TYR A 274 13.11 7.73 -2.12
C TYR A 274 12.58 6.80 -3.22
N VAL A 275 12.08 5.65 -2.83
CA VAL A 275 11.24 4.81 -3.69
C VAL A 275 9.79 5.18 -3.41
N ALA A 276 9.19 5.95 -4.29
CA ALA A 276 7.82 6.44 -4.08
C ALA A 276 6.77 5.37 -4.42
N ARG A 277 6.90 4.72 -5.58
CA ARG A 277 5.98 3.69 -6.08
C ARG A 277 6.76 2.60 -6.81
N VAL A 278 6.20 1.39 -6.79
CA VAL A 278 6.66 0.24 -7.58
C VAL A 278 5.45 -0.41 -8.23
N ASP A 279 5.53 -0.65 -9.53
CA ASP A 279 4.48 -1.28 -10.31
C ASP A 279 5.07 -2.33 -11.25
N TRP A 280 4.29 -3.36 -11.54
CA TRP A 280 4.58 -4.29 -12.62
C TRP A 280 3.87 -3.84 -13.90
N ALA A 281 4.51 -4.05 -15.05
CA ALA A 281 3.80 -3.98 -16.31
C ALA A 281 2.64 -4.99 -16.30
N PRO A 282 1.48 -4.68 -16.92
CA PRO A 282 0.33 -5.58 -16.93
C PRO A 282 0.61 -6.98 -17.47
N ASP A 283 1.58 -7.11 -18.37
CA ASP A 283 2.04 -8.37 -18.96
C ASP A 283 3.22 -9.03 -18.21
N GLY A 284 3.68 -8.42 -17.12
CA GLY A 284 4.82 -8.91 -16.33
C GLY A 284 6.18 -8.69 -16.96
N SER A 285 6.29 -8.04 -18.11
CA SER A 285 7.53 -7.88 -18.88
C SER A 285 8.53 -6.90 -18.29
N ALA A 286 8.08 -6.00 -17.42
CA ALA A 286 8.90 -4.98 -16.79
C ALA A 286 8.39 -4.65 -15.39
N ILE A 287 9.28 -4.07 -14.58
CA ILE A 287 8.94 -3.41 -13.31
C ILE A 287 9.20 -1.93 -13.49
N TYR A 288 8.31 -1.10 -12.95
CA TYR A 288 8.45 0.34 -12.96
C TYR A 288 8.66 0.86 -11.54
N VAL A 289 9.68 1.69 -11.35
CA VAL A 289 10.02 2.27 -10.04
C VAL A 289 10.04 3.79 -10.17
N GLN A 290 9.28 4.46 -9.34
CA GLN A 290 9.34 5.91 -9.17
C GLN A 290 10.39 6.23 -8.11
N ARG A 291 11.55 6.72 -8.58
CA ARG A 291 12.68 7.12 -7.73
C ARG A 291 12.75 8.65 -7.64
N GLN A 292 12.70 9.17 -6.43
CA GLN A 292 12.91 10.60 -6.17
C GLN A 292 14.27 10.86 -5.53
N ASN A 293 14.86 12.03 -5.83
CA ASN A 293 15.97 12.56 -5.06
C ASN A 293 15.49 13.02 -3.67
N ARG A 294 16.43 13.27 -2.76
CA ARG A 294 16.14 13.70 -1.39
C ARG A 294 15.33 15.00 -1.32
N GLU A 295 15.62 15.96 -2.20
CA GLU A 295 14.94 17.24 -2.29
C GLU A 295 13.54 17.15 -2.90
N GLN A 296 13.16 15.99 -3.45
CA GLN A 296 11.87 15.74 -4.10
C GLN A 296 11.59 16.64 -5.31
N THR A 297 12.64 17.11 -5.94
CA THR A 297 12.61 18.00 -7.13
C THR A 297 12.76 17.25 -8.45
N VAL A 298 13.21 16.00 -8.38
CA VAL A 298 13.41 15.11 -9.53
C VAL A 298 12.79 13.76 -9.23
N LEU A 299 11.94 13.29 -10.14
CA LEU A 299 11.38 11.95 -10.12
C LEU A 299 11.73 11.24 -11.41
N ASP A 300 12.47 10.16 -11.31
CA ASP A 300 12.76 9.28 -12.43
C ASP A 300 11.80 8.07 -12.42
N MET A 301 11.17 7.82 -13.54
CA MET A 301 10.49 6.55 -13.79
C MET A 301 11.50 5.57 -14.35
N LEU A 302 11.90 4.61 -13.52
CA LEU A 302 12.79 3.53 -13.95
C LEU A 302 11.98 2.41 -14.57
N ARG A 303 12.45 1.87 -15.68
CA ARG A 303 12.01 0.62 -16.27
C ARG A 303 13.06 -0.44 -15.96
N VAL A 304 12.65 -1.51 -15.34
CA VAL A 304 13.53 -2.56 -14.81
C VAL A 304 13.26 -3.89 -15.51
N ASP A 305 14.33 -4.57 -15.92
CA ASP A 305 14.26 -5.97 -16.37
C ASP A 305 14.01 -6.89 -15.15
N PRO A 306 12.89 -7.62 -15.10
CA PRO A 306 12.58 -8.49 -13.96
C PRO A 306 13.53 -9.66 -13.79
N THR A 307 14.31 -10.02 -14.81
CA THR A 307 15.24 -11.15 -14.78
C THR A 307 16.60 -10.73 -14.20
N THR A 308 17.11 -9.57 -14.63
CA THR A 308 18.47 -9.13 -14.28
C THR A 308 18.50 -8.08 -13.19
N GLY A 309 17.41 -7.31 -13.01
CA GLY A 309 17.36 -6.13 -12.16
C GLY A 309 17.97 -4.88 -12.80
N GLU A 310 18.53 -4.98 -14.02
CA GLU A 310 19.03 -3.82 -14.75
C GLU A 310 17.92 -2.82 -15.04
N SER A 311 18.23 -1.54 -14.92
CA SER A 311 17.26 -0.46 -15.09
C SER A 311 17.72 0.58 -16.10
N GLU A 312 16.74 1.25 -16.69
CA GLU A 312 16.91 2.43 -17.51
C GLU A 312 15.88 3.50 -17.11
N ILE A 313 16.21 4.77 -17.28
CA ILE A 313 15.25 5.84 -17.05
C ILE A 313 14.32 5.93 -18.25
N TRP A 314 13.01 5.69 -18.03
CA TRP A 314 12.01 5.88 -19.08
C TRP A 314 11.73 7.36 -19.32
N PHE A 315 11.46 8.11 -18.25
CA PHE A 315 11.35 9.56 -18.29
C PHE A 315 11.68 10.15 -16.92
N THR A 316 11.98 11.46 -16.93
CA THR A 316 12.21 12.24 -15.73
C THR A 316 11.15 13.34 -15.61
N GLU A 317 10.57 13.45 -14.44
CA GLU A 317 9.75 14.58 -14.02
C GLU A 317 10.62 15.53 -13.18
N ASN A 318 10.60 16.80 -13.50
CA ASN A 318 11.27 17.84 -12.71
C ASN A 318 10.23 18.74 -12.07
N ALA A 319 10.54 19.28 -10.89
CA ALA A 319 9.71 20.32 -10.29
C ALA A 319 9.57 21.50 -11.27
N ALA A 320 8.36 22.05 -11.37
CA ALA A 320 8.06 23.12 -12.34
C ALA A 320 8.87 24.40 -12.09
N ARG A 321 9.40 24.58 -10.88
CA ARG A 321 10.21 25.71 -10.45
C ARG A 321 11.21 25.27 -9.39
N GLU A 322 12.30 26.02 -9.23
CA GLU A 322 13.39 25.74 -8.27
C GLU A 322 12.91 25.64 -6.79
N ASP A 323 11.87 26.39 -6.44
CA ASP A 323 11.30 26.46 -5.10
C ASP A 323 10.11 25.49 -4.89
N TYR A 324 9.84 24.62 -5.87
CA TYR A 324 8.74 23.65 -5.82
C TYR A 324 9.29 22.22 -5.63
N TRP A 325 8.42 21.35 -5.18
CA TRP A 325 8.64 19.90 -5.17
C TRP A 325 7.62 19.19 -6.06
N ILE A 326 7.86 17.94 -6.35
CA ILE A 326 6.95 17.11 -7.12
C ILE A 326 5.93 16.48 -6.18
N ASN A 327 4.63 16.73 -6.39
CA ASN A 327 3.57 16.01 -5.71
C ASN A 327 3.47 14.59 -6.25
N LEU A 328 3.43 13.61 -5.33
CA LEU A 328 3.13 12.24 -5.68
C LEU A 328 1.63 12.07 -5.92
N SER A 329 1.28 11.24 -6.88
CA SER A 329 -0.11 10.94 -7.24
C SER A 329 -0.29 9.45 -7.48
N ASP A 330 -1.46 8.93 -7.16
CA ASP A 330 -1.92 7.60 -7.56
C ASP A 330 -2.80 7.65 -8.83
N ASN A 331 -2.96 8.84 -9.43
CA ASN A 331 -3.72 9.06 -10.66
C ASN A 331 -2.86 8.75 -11.89
N TYR A 332 -2.36 7.54 -11.98
CA TYR A 332 -1.65 7.02 -13.14
C TYR A 332 -2.08 5.59 -13.41
N GLN A 333 -1.89 5.12 -14.63
CA GLN A 333 -2.26 3.76 -15.01
C GLN A 333 -1.39 3.24 -16.14
N PHE A 334 -0.76 2.09 -15.92
CA PHE A 334 -0.12 1.32 -16.98
C PHE A 334 -1.18 0.59 -17.79
N LEU A 335 -1.13 0.77 -19.11
CA LEU A 335 -2.11 0.20 -20.04
C LEU A 335 -1.58 -1.10 -20.66
N ALA A 336 -2.51 -1.92 -21.15
CA ALA A 336 -2.19 -3.22 -21.74
C ALA A 336 -1.29 -3.14 -23.00
N ASP A 337 -1.28 -2.00 -23.70
CA ASP A 337 -0.41 -1.73 -24.83
C ASP A 337 1.03 -1.32 -24.46
N GLY A 338 1.32 -1.24 -23.15
CA GLY A 338 2.60 -0.82 -22.60
C GLY A 338 2.74 0.68 -22.42
N SER A 339 1.73 1.46 -22.78
CA SER A 339 1.73 2.90 -22.51
C SER A 339 1.35 3.20 -21.07
N LEU A 340 1.61 4.42 -20.63
CA LEU A 340 1.30 4.92 -19.30
C LEU A 340 0.46 6.20 -19.41
N LEU A 341 -0.67 6.23 -18.73
CA LEU A 341 -1.34 7.48 -18.39
C LEU A 341 -0.72 8.04 -17.12
N TRP A 342 -0.21 9.26 -17.21
CA TRP A 342 0.55 9.90 -16.15
C TRP A 342 -0.07 11.24 -15.75
N TRP A 343 -0.22 11.46 -14.45
CA TRP A 343 -0.65 12.72 -13.88
C TRP A 343 0.56 13.60 -13.58
N SER A 344 0.56 14.86 -14.05
CA SER A 344 1.66 15.78 -13.85
C SER A 344 1.22 17.23 -13.76
N GLU A 345 1.89 17.99 -12.92
CA GLU A 345 1.71 19.44 -12.76
C GLU A 345 2.75 20.26 -13.55
N ARG A 346 3.47 19.63 -14.48
CA ARG A 346 4.57 20.27 -15.27
C ARG A 346 4.18 21.52 -16.02
N SER A 347 2.90 21.69 -16.35
CA SER A 347 2.37 22.87 -17.03
C SER A 347 1.80 23.93 -16.09
N GLY A 348 1.98 23.78 -14.77
CA GLY A 348 1.46 24.66 -13.72
C GLY A 348 0.15 24.21 -13.09
N TYR A 349 -0.58 23.32 -13.75
CA TYR A 349 -1.79 22.66 -13.27
C TYR A 349 -1.72 21.16 -13.57
N ALA A 350 -2.47 20.36 -12.83
CA ALA A 350 -2.52 18.92 -13.03
C ALA A 350 -3.23 18.55 -14.33
N HIS A 351 -2.54 17.82 -15.20
CA HIS A 351 -3.06 17.27 -16.44
C HIS A 351 -2.64 15.81 -16.58
N LEU A 352 -3.34 15.08 -17.46
CA LEU A 352 -2.97 13.72 -17.84
C LEU A 352 -2.09 13.77 -19.10
N TYR A 353 -1.02 12.99 -19.06
CA TYR A 353 -0.08 12.79 -20.16
C TYR A 353 0.00 11.31 -20.48
N ARG A 354 0.18 10.98 -21.76
CA ARG A 354 0.39 9.60 -22.19
C ARG A 354 1.84 9.42 -22.62
N TYR A 355 2.51 8.47 -21.98
CA TYR A 355 3.82 7.96 -22.41
C TYR A 355 3.62 6.68 -23.21
N GLU A 356 4.21 6.62 -24.40
CA GLU A 356 4.17 5.44 -25.25
C GLU A 356 5.40 4.56 -25.00
N ASP A 357 5.23 3.24 -25.16
CA ASP A 357 6.36 2.31 -25.08
C ASP A 357 7.19 2.40 -26.36
N LEU A 358 8.34 3.07 -26.28
CA LEU A 358 9.23 3.26 -27.42
C LEU A 358 9.83 1.96 -27.97
N SER A 359 9.84 0.88 -27.18
CA SER A 359 10.30 -0.42 -27.69
C SER A 359 9.44 -0.93 -28.84
N LYS A 360 8.21 -0.43 -28.93
CA LYS A 360 7.23 -0.75 -29.99
C LYS A 360 7.24 0.24 -31.15
N LEU A 361 8.03 1.31 -31.07
CA LEU A 361 8.17 2.28 -32.13
C LEU A 361 9.37 1.96 -33.04
N PRO A 362 9.29 2.34 -34.34
CA PRO A 362 10.45 2.27 -35.24
C PRO A 362 11.67 2.99 -34.69
N GLU A 363 12.88 2.50 -34.98
CA GLU A 363 14.13 3.04 -34.42
C GLU A 363 14.33 4.53 -34.76
N GLU A 364 13.89 4.95 -35.95
CA GLU A 364 13.91 6.34 -36.40
C GLU A 364 13.01 7.27 -35.59
N GLU A 365 12.02 6.73 -34.89
CA GLU A 365 11.12 7.50 -34.03
C GLU A 365 11.60 7.58 -32.57
N ARG A 366 12.66 6.84 -32.23
CA ARG A 366 13.25 6.81 -30.88
C ARG A 366 14.32 7.89 -30.65
N VAL A 367 14.41 8.89 -31.51
CA VAL A 367 15.50 9.89 -31.49
C VAL A 367 15.45 10.76 -30.25
N ALA A 368 16.58 10.83 -29.53
CA ALA A 368 16.79 11.75 -28.43
C ALA A 368 16.86 13.20 -28.92
N HIS A 369 16.12 14.09 -28.26
CA HIS A 369 16.25 15.53 -28.52
C HIS A 369 16.96 16.23 -27.39
N GLY A 370 18.02 17.00 -27.71
CA GLY A 370 18.65 17.94 -26.82
C GLY A 370 20.16 18.12 -27.05
N GLU A 371 20.54 19.26 -27.59
CA GLU A 371 21.96 19.64 -27.75
C GLU A 371 22.55 20.32 -26.51
N ASP A 372 21.83 20.55 -25.45
CA ASP A 372 22.23 21.34 -24.28
C ASP A 372 22.48 20.53 -22.99
N GLY A 373 22.52 19.20 -23.07
CA GLY A 373 22.81 18.32 -21.92
C GLY A 373 21.76 18.30 -20.82
N SER A 374 20.60 18.94 -21.02
CA SER A 374 19.49 19.00 -20.04
C SER A 374 18.43 17.95 -20.26
N PHE A 375 18.74 16.84 -20.91
CA PHE A 375 17.73 15.89 -21.30
C PHE A 375 17.88 14.49 -20.83
N THR A 376 16.82 14.18 -20.28
CA THR A 376 16.07 12.96 -20.28
C THR A 376 16.12 12.30 -21.64
N VAL A 377 16.77 11.17 -21.73
CA VAL A 377 16.47 10.21 -22.79
C VAL A 377 15.07 9.70 -22.48
N ALA A 378 14.06 10.40 -22.98
CA ALA A 378 12.72 9.88 -22.91
C ALA A 378 12.66 8.68 -23.85
N LEU A 379 12.58 7.47 -23.28
CA LEU A 379 12.23 6.25 -24.01
C LEU A 379 10.72 6.26 -24.34
N GLY A 380 10.06 7.44 -24.31
CA GLY A 380 8.66 7.60 -24.55
C GLY A 380 8.29 8.92 -25.23
N ARG A 381 7.23 8.87 -26.00
CA ARG A 381 6.53 10.04 -26.52
C ARG A 381 5.41 10.38 -25.56
N TRP A 382 5.26 11.65 -25.23
CA TRP A 382 4.11 12.11 -24.43
C TRP A 382 3.17 12.96 -25.30
N THR A 383 1.89 12.86 -25.04
CA THR A 383 0.85 13.73 -25.61
C THR A 383 -0.01 14.26 -24.48
N GLN A 384 -0.39 15.52 -24.58
CA GLN A 384 -1.30 16.16 -23.65
C GLN A 384 -2.74 15.75 -23.94
#